data_696f8661219e9e7cb16c42f9dbb9cd8d
#
_entry.id   696f8661219e9e7cb16c42f9dbb9cd8d
#
_cell.length_a   1.000
_cell.length_b   1.000
_cell.length_c   1.000
_cell.angle_alpha   90.00
_cell.angle_beta   90.00
_cell.angle_gamma   90.00
#
_symmetry.space_group_name_H-M   'P 1'
#
loop_
_entity.id
_entity.type
_entity.pdbx_description
1 polymer ?
#
loop_
_entity_poly.entity_id
_entity_poly.type
_entity_poly.pdbx_seq_one_letter_code
_entity_poly.pdbx_strand_id
1 'polypeptide(L)'
;AAIGSAITGLRPVVEIMFAVFAAVAYDQIINQAAKMRYMSGGQISVPITIRMANGAGMSFGAQHSQSCEGWFMSVPGLKVAAPGTPADALGLLKTAVRDPNPVIFLEHKALYSDRAEIPDGEYLVPFGKAAICREGRHVTLVAIQRMVQMALKAADLLAQEGIECEVIDLRTLAPLDVAAVQQSVCKTTRLITVEEAPAAGGWGGVVISQIMDEAIWCLDAPVLRVTMGEGIVPFSPPLERALIPDEQQIMAAVRQLGIKR
;
A
#
# COMPACT_ATOMS: atom_id res chain seq x y z
N ALA A 1 -24.43 -12.30 2.44
CA ALA A 1 -24.90 -12.03 3.81
C ALA A 1 -24.36 -10.67 4.34
N ALA A 2 -23.03 -10.45 4.36
CA ALA A 2 -22.43 -9.27 4.99
C ALA A 2 -22.86 -7.93 4.37
N ILE A 3 -22.95 -7.82 3.04
CA ILE A 3 -23.47 -6.61 2.37
C ILE A 3 -24.93 -6.35 2.78
N GLY A 4 -25.76 -7.40 2.82
CA GLY A 4 -27.15 -7.28 3.28
C GLY A 4 -27.24 -6.79 4.73
N SER A 5 -26.40 -7.29 5.64
CA SER A 5 -26.37 -6.84 7.02
C SER A 5 -25.87 -5.38 7.13
N ALA A 6 -24.93 -4.97 6.29
CA ALA A 6 -24.47 -3.57 6.24
C ALA A 6 -25.61 -2.62 5.81
N ILE A 7 -26.38 -3.00 4.80
CA ILE A 7 -27.54 -2.23 4.30
C ILE A 7 -28.60 -2.04 5.40
N THR A 8 -28.74 -3.01 6.29
CA THR A 8 -29.71 -2.95 7.41
C THR A 8 -29.18 -2.21 8.65
N GLY A 9 -28.01 -1.58 8.57
CA GLY A 9 -27.46 -0.69 9.61
C GLY A 9 -26.37 -1.30 10.48
N LEU A 10 -25.96 -2.55 10.22
CA LEU A 10 -24.79 -3.13 10.89
C LEU A 10 -23.47 -2.64 10.26
N ARG A 11 -22.38 -2.88 10.96
CA ARG A 11 -21.01 -2.60 10.47
C ARG A 11 -20.21 -3.89 10.47
N PRO A 12 -20.43 -4.79 9.50
CA PRO A 12 -19.76 -6.07 9.48
C PRO A 12 -18.27 -5.90 9.18
N VAL A 13 -17.45 -6.62 9.92
CA VAL A 13 -16.06 -6.87 9.63
C VAL A 13 -15.96 -8.31 9.15
N VAL A 14 -15.59 -8.52 7.90
CA VAL A 14 -15.49 -9.85 7.29
C VAL A 14 -14.05 -10.13 6.91
N GLU A 15 -13.69 -11.39 6.88
CA GLU A 15 -12.36 -11.83 6.50
C GLU A 15 -12.43 -12.70 5.24
N ILE A 16 -11.54 -12.41 4.29
CA ILE A 16 -11.15 -13.30 3.20
C ILE A 16 -9.73 -13.74 3.51
N MET A 17 -9.54 -15.03 3.76
CA MET A 17 -8.31 -15.60 4.32
C MET A 17 -7.03 -15.15 3.60
N PHE A 18 -7.06 -15.08 2.26
CA PHE A 18 -5.98 -14.54 1.43
C PHE A 18 -6.57 -13.62 0.35
N ALA A 19 -5.89 -12.52 0.07
CA ALA A 19 -6.39 -11.47 -0.82
C ALA A 19 -6.75 -11.98 -2.22
N VAL A 20 -6.01 -12.95 -2.76
CA VAL A 20 -6.30 -13.57 -4.06
C VAL A 20 -7.67 -14.27 -4.10
N PHE A 21 -8.16 -14.76 -2.97
CA PHE A 21 -9.48 -15.42 -2.91
C PHE A 21 -10.65 -14.43 -3.00
N ALA A 22 -10.37 -13.14 -2.93
CA ALA A 22 -11.36 -12.14 -3.30
C ALA A 22 -11.88 -12.32 -4.73
N ALA A 23 -11.13 -12.98 -5.61
CA ALA A 23 -11.58 -13.31 -6.97
C ALA A 23 -12.91 -14.09 -6.98
N VAL A 24 -13.18 -14.93 -5.97
CA VAL A 24 -14.44 -15.66 -5.83
C VAL A 24 -15.61 -14.75 -5.42
N ALA A 25 -15.32 -13.69 -4.66
CA ALA A 25 -16.30 -12.70 -4.18
C ALA A 25 -16.30 -11.40 -4.98
N TYR A 26 -15.54 -11.34 -6.08
CA TYR A 26 -15.20 -10.09 -6.76
C TYR A 26 -16.43 -9.32 -7.22
N ASP A 27 -17.40 -10.00 -7.83
CA ASP A 27 -18.68 -9.37 -8.21
C ASP A 27 -19.38 -8.71 -7.01
N GLN A 28 -19.44 -9.38 -5.88
CA GLN A 28 -20.07 -8.84 -4.68
C GLN A 28 -19.35 -7.62 -4.13
N ILE A 29 -18.02 -7.55 -4.27
CA ILE A 29 -17.20 -6.43 -3.83
C ILE A 29 -17.38 -5.25 -4.80
N ILE A 30 -17.11 -5.46 -6.11
CA ILE A 30 -17.01 -4.38 -7.07
C ILE A 30 -18.34 -3.89 -7.64
N ASN A 31 -19.34 -4.78 -7.77
CA ASN A 31 -20.64 -4.44 -8.34
C ASN A 31 -21.69 -4.17 -7.26
N GLN A 32 -21.66 -4.90 -6.15
CA GLN A 32 -22.65 -4.70 -5.10
C GLN A 32 -22.15 -3.70 -4.04
N ALA A 33 -21.12 -4.04 -3.26
CA ALA A 33 -20.67 -3.19 -2.16
C ALA A 33 -20.24 -1.80 -2.66
N ALA A 34 -19.40 -1.73 -3.66
CA ALA A 34 -18.83 -0.47 -4.17
C ALA A 34 -19.88 0.46 -4.82
N LYS A 35 -20.93 -0.08 -5.44
CA LYS A 35 -21.87 0.69 -6.28
C LYS A 35 -23.22 0.97 -5.62
N MET A 36 -23.60 0.23 -4.59
CA MET A 36 -24.94 0.29 -4.00
C MET A 36 -25.31 1.71 -3.57
N ARG A 37 -24.39 2.44 -2.95
CA ARG A 37 -24.63 3.82 -2.53
C ARG A 37 -24.97 4.74 -3.72
N TYR A 38 -24.24 4.62 -4.81
CA TYR A 38 -24.49 5.41 -6.02
C TYR A 38 -25.82 5.01 -6.66
N MET A 39 -26.07 3.72 -6.86
CA MET A 39 -27.28 3.21 -7.50
C MET A 39 -28.56 3.52 -6.73
N SER A 40 -28.46 3.67 -5.41
CA SER A 40 -29.58 4.07 -4.57
C SER A 40 -29.79 5.59 -4.42
N GLY A 41 -29.02 6.39 -5.17
CA GLY A 41 -29.06 7.86 -4.99
C GLY A 41 -28.62 8.33 -3.60
N GLY A 42 -27.73 7.58 -2.94
CA GLY A 42 -27.21 7.89 -1.61
C GLY A 42 -28.08 7.43 -0.43
N GLN A 43 -29.23 6.79 -0.71
CA GLN A 43 -30.16 6.34 0.34
C GLN A 43 -29.62 5.13 1.11
N ILE A 44 -28.77 4.31 0.48
CA ILE A 44 -28.15 3.13 1.06
C ILE A 44 -26.66 3.38 1.26
N SER A 45 -26.14 3.06 2.45
CA SER A 45 -24.71 2.95 2.71
C SER A 45 -24.32 1.49 2.92
N VAL A 46 -23.05 1.15 2.64
CA VAL A 46 -22.52 -0.21 2.83
C VAL A 46 -21.26 -0.12 3.70
N PRO A 47 -21.41 0.12 5.01
CA PRO A 47 -20.29 0.24 5.95
C PRO A 47 -19.69 -1.13 6.28
N ILE A 48 -19.03 -1.75 5.30
CA ILE A 48 -18.37 -3.05 5.45
C ILE A 48 -16.85 -2.91 5.43
N THR A 49 -16.15 -3.56 6.35
CA THR A 49 -14.70 -3.71 6.32
C THR A 49 -14.34 -5.13 5.91
N ILE A 50 -13.61 -5.29 4.82
CA ILE A 50 -13.19 -6.59 4.29
C ILE A 50 -11.67 -6.72 4.50
N ARG A 51 -11.29 -7.53 5.49
CA ARG A 51 -9.89 -7.81 5.83
C ARG A 51 -9.37 -8.96 4.98
N MET A 52 -8.14 -8.83 4.50
CA MET A 52 -7.50 -9.86 3.68
C MET A 52 -6.01 -9.93 3.96
N ALA A 53 -5.48 -11.15 4.17
CA ALA A 53 -4.05 -11.38 4.23
C ALA A 53 -3.44 -11.25 2.82
N ASN A 54 -2.41 -10.40 2.70
CA ASN A 54 -1.78 -10.01 1.44
C ASN A 54 -0.25 -10.25 1.50
N GLY A 55 0.44 -10.20 0.35
CA GLY A 55 1.88 -10.19 0.25
C GLY A 55 2.55 -11.57 0.32
N ALA A 56 3.85 -11.60 0.08
CA ALA A 56 4.73 -12.78 0.05
C ALA A 56 5.70 -12.82 1.25
N GLY A 57 6.75 -13.64 1.17
CA GLY A 57 7.83 -13.70 2.15
C GLY A 57 7.63 -14.71 3.29
N MET A 58 6.64 -15.58 3.20
CA MET A 58 6.36 -16.62 4.18
C MET A 58 6.28 -18.02 3.56
N SER A 59 6.69 -18.17 2.31
CA SER A 59 6.73 -19.45 1.57
C SER A 59 5.36 -20.15 1.47
N PHE A 60 4.29 -19.37 1.28
CA PHE A 60 2.95 -19.92 1.08
C PHE A 60 2.65 -20.27 -0.39
N GLY A 61 3.58 -20.02 -1.31
CA GLY A 61 3.48 -20.39 -2.73
C GLY A 61 2.49 -19.55 -3.54
N ALA A 62 2.17 -20.01 -4.72
CA ALA A 62 1.54 -19.25 -5.80
C ALA A 62 0.20 -18.59 -5.45
N GLN A 63 -0.69 -19.32 -4.76
CA GLN A 63 -2.07 -18.87 -4.51
C GLN A 63 -2.25 -18.08 -3.21
N HIS A 64 -1.22 -18.00 -2.35
CA HIS A 64 -1.33 -17.42 -1.03
C HIS A 64 -0.34 -16.28 -0.79
N SER A 65 0.39 -15.86 -1.82
CA SER A 65 1.49 -14.89 -1.71
C SER A 65 1.38 -13.73 -2.69
N GLN A 66 0.21 -13.52 -3.28
CA GLN A 66 0.02 -12.43 -4.23
C GLN A 66 -0.25 -11.09 -3.52
N SER A 67 0.23 -10.02 -4.14
CA SER A 67 -0.05 -8.63 -3.78
C SER A 67 -1.14 -8.11 -4.70
N CYS A 68 -2.35 -7.93 -4.15
CA CYS A 68 -3.59 -7.69 -4.92
C CYS A 68 -4.09 -6.24 -4.82
N GLU A 69 -3.28 -5.29 -4.39
CA GLU A 69 -3.68 -3.90 -4.15
C GLU A 69 -4.30 -3.25 -5.39
N GLY A 70 -3.68 -3.45 -6.55
CA GLY A 70 -4.12 -2.89 -7.82
C GLY A 70 -5.54 -3.31 -8.23
N TRP A 71 -6.01 -4.49 -7.81
CA TRP A 71 -7.34 -4.98 -8.14
C TRP A 71 -8.45 -4.09 -7.58
N PHE A 72 -8.22 -3.50 -6.42
CA PHE A 72 -9.22 -2.72 -5.69
C PHE A 72 -9.07 -1.22 -5.91
N MET A 73 -7.86 -0.75 -6.20
CA MET A 73 -7.60 0.67 -6.48
C MET A 73 -8.35 1.18 -7.72
N SER A 74 -8.59 0.31 -8.68
CA SER A 74 -9.29 0.63 -9.94
C SER A 74 -10.81 0.70 -9.79
N VAL A 75 -11.36 0.43 -8.60
CA VAL A 75 -12.80 0.31 -8.38
C VAL A 75 -13.36 1.55 -7.65
N PRO A 76 -14.03 2.48 -8.37
CA PRO A 76 -14.68 3.61 -7.72
C PRO A 76 -15.74 3.14 -6.70
N GLY A 77 -15.71 3.74 -5.51
CA GLY A 77 -16.60 3.41 -4.40
C GLY A 77 -15.97 2.54 -3.33
N LEU A 78 -14.80 1.95 -3.57
CA LEU A 78 -14.01 1.29 -2.53
C LEU A 78 -12.99 2.24 -1.90
N LYS A 79 -12.69 2.02 -0.63
CA LYS A 79 -11.48 2.51 0.03
C LYS A 79 -10.51 1.35 0.21
N VAL A 80 -9.20 1.65 0.13
CA VAL A 80 -8.14 0.62 0.22
C VAL A 80 -7.11 1.09 1.24
N ALA A 81 -6.96 0.33 2.32
CA ALA A 81 -5.96 0.54 3.37
C ALA A 81 -4.92 -0.59 3.36
N ALA A 82 -3.67 -0.25 3.61
CA ALA A 82 -2.52 -1.15 3.58
C ALA A 82 -1.51 -0.76 4.68
N PRO A 83 -1.81 -1.01 5.98
CA PRO A 83 -0.97 -0.60 7.09
C PRO A 83 0.42 -1.24 7.06
N GLY A 84 1.46 -0.46 7.38
CA GLY A 84 2.85 -0.89 7.47
C GLY A 84 3.36 -1.10 8.91
N THR A 85 2.62 -0.64 9.93
CA THR A 85 3.00 -0.72 11.35
C THR A 85 1.83 -1.19 12.22
N PRO A 86 2.10 -1.72 13.45
CA PRO A 86 1.04 -2.07 14.40
C PRO A 86 0.14 -0.88 14.78
N ALA A 87 0.71 0.32 14.93
CA ALA A 87 -0.05 1.53 15.22
C ALA A 87 -0.98 1.91 14.05
N ASP A 88 -0.48 1.85 12.81
CA ASP A 88 -1.31 2.11 11.63
C ASP A 88 -2.40 1.04 11.45
N ALA A 89 -2.08 -0.23 11.71
CA ALA A 89 -3.08 -1.30 11.66
C ALA A 89 -4.23 -1.02 12.63
N LEU A 90 -3.94 -0.63 13.87
CA LEU A 90 -4.95 -0.25 14.87
C LEU A 90 -5.75 0.98 14.42
N GLY A 91 -5.05 2.07 14.06
CA GLY A 91 -5.68 3.34 13.74
C GLY A 91 -6.53 3.30 12.47
N LEU A 92 -6.00 2.67 11.41
CA LEU A 92 -6.72 2.51 10.14
C LEU A 92 -7.90 1.52 10.28
N LEU A 93 -7.77 0.44 11.05
CA LEU A 93 -8.88 -0.49 11.24
C LEU A 93 -10.04 0.16 12.00
N LYS A 94 -9.74 0.92 13.06
CA LYS A 94 -10.75 1.70 13.77
C LYS A 94 -11.44 2.72 12.84
N THR A 95 -10.69 3.37 11.97
CA THR A 95 -11.23 4.28 10.95
C THR A 95 -12.08 3.53 9.93
N ALA A 96 -11.63 2.35 9.46
CA ALA A 96 -12.35 1.52 8.51
C ALA A 96 -13.73 1.09 9.03
N VAL A 97 -13.81 0.62 10.27
CA VAL A 97 -15.08 0.20 10.89
C VAL A 97 -16.06 1.36 11.04
N ARG A 98 -15.55 2.60 11.19
CA ARG A 98 -16.38 3.80 11.30
C ARG A 98 -16.78 4.41 9.95
N ASP A 99 -16.14 4.01 8.87
CA ASP A 99 -16.44 4.55 7.54
C ASP A 99 -17.82 4.10 7.05
N PRO A 100 -18.63 4.98 6.44
CA PRO A 100 -19.91 4.60 5.87
C PRO A 100 -19.81 3.89 4.51
N ASN A 101 -18.62 3.77 3.95
CA ASN A 101 -18.37 3.13 2.65
C ASN A 101 -17.60 1.83 2.81
N PRO A 102 -17.59 0.96 1.79
CA PRO A 102 -16.81 -0.28 1.81
C PRO A 102 -15.31 -0.01 1.88
N VAL A 103 -14.63 -0.69 2.79
CA VAL A 103 -13.18 -0.62 2.97
C VAL A 103 -12.56 -1.99 2.73
N ILE A 104 -11.61 -2.04 1.81
CA ILE A 104 -10.67 -3.15 1.65
C ILE A 104 -9.48 -2.89 2.57
N PHE A 105 -9.23 -3.82 3.48
CA PHE A 105 -8.17 -3.71 4.47
C PHE A 105 -7.16 -4.84 4.24
N LEU A 106 -6.05 -4.50 3.57
CA LEU A 106 -5.01 -5.44 3.19
C LEU A 106 -3.96 -5.52 4.28
N GLU A 107 -3.78 -6.70 4.86
CA GLU A 107 -2.83 -6.95 5.93
C GLU A 107 -1.66 -7.78 5.39
N HIS A 108 -0.43 -7.28 5.56
CA HIS A 108 0.73 -8.03 5.10
C HIS A 108 1.09 -9.13 6.09
N LYS A 109 1.02 -10.39 5.67
CA LYS A 109 1.22 -11.58 6.53
C LYS A 109 2.54 -11.57 7.31
N ALA A 110 3.63 -11.13 6.65
CA ALA A 110 4.94 -11.10 7.29
C ALA A 110 5.05 -10.08 8.41
N LEU A 111 4.08 -9.15 8.55
CA LEU A 111 4.04 -8.15 9.62
C LEU A 111 3.20 -8.60 10.83
N TYR A 112 2.52 -9.74 10.80
CA TYR A 112 1.65 -10.18 11.89
C TYR A 112 2.37 -10.42 13.22
N SER A 113 3.67 -10.69 13.18
CA SER A 113 4.48 -10.87 14.40
C SER A 113 5.15 -9.59 14.91
N ASP A 114 5.02 -8.49 14.16
CA ASP A 114 5.63 -7.23 14.53
C ASP A 114 4.99 -6.65 15.79
N ARG A 115 5.83 -6.08 16.63
CA ARG A 115 5.43 -5.44 17.89
C ARG A 115 5.92 -4.01 17.91
N ALA A 116 5.08 -3.10 18.36
CA ALA A 116 5.44 -1.71 18.60
C ALA A 116 4.61 -1.16 19.76
N GLU A 117 5.10 -0.11 20.37
CA GLU A 117 4.28 0.72 21.26
C GLU A 117 3.18 1.39 20.45
N ILE A 118 1.97 1.37 20.96
CA ILE A 118 0.82 2.03 20.37
C ILE A 118 0.34 3.15 21.28
N PRO A 119 -0.19 4.26 20.74
CA PRO A 119 -0.72 5.34 21.56
C PRO A 119 -1.86 4.87 22.44
N ASP A 120 -1.85 5.32 23.70
CA ASP A 120 -2.95 5.10 24.62
C ASP A 120 -4.21 5.86 24.21
N GLY A 121 -5.38 5.29 24.51
CA GLY A 121 -6.68 5.92 24.29
C GLY A 121 -7.23 5.81 22.86
N GLU A 122 -7.94 6.84 22.43
CA GLU A 122 -8.53 6.89 21.08
C GLU A 122 -7.44 7.26 20.06
N TYR A 123 -7.05 6.30 19.24
CA TYR A 123 -6.09 6.50 18.17
C TYR A 123 -6.71 6.14 16.82
N LEU A 124 -6.77 7.10 15.92
CA LEU A 124 -7.32 6.97 14.56
C LEU A 124 -6.30 7.47 13.55
N VAL A 125 -6.18 6.75 12.44
CA VAL A 125 -5.43 7.21 11.27
C VAL A 125 -6.42 7.50 10.15
N PRO A 126 -6.51 8.76 9.67
CA PRO A 126 -7.44 9.10 8.61
C PRO A 126 -7.01 8.52 7.27
N PHE A 127 -7.97 8.12 6.45
CA PHE A 127 -7.69 7.73 5.07
C PHE A 127 -7.22 8.94 4.23
N GLY A 128 -6.34 8.68 3.26
CA GLY A 128 -5.75 9.71 2.42
C GLY A 128 -4.68 10.55 3.12
N LYS A 129 -4.03 9.97 4.16
CA LYS A 129 -2.91 10.60 4.85
C LYS A 129 -1.73 9.63 4.94
N ALA A 130 -0.70 9.94 4.16
CA ALA A 130 0.58 9.25 4.21
C ALA A 130 1.37 9.61 5.47
N ALA A 131 2.38 8.82 5.78
CA ALA A 131 3.37 9.12 6.81
C ALA A 131 4.75 9.31 6.19
N ILE A 132 5.45 10.38 6.57
CA ILE A 132 6.88 10.51 6.33
C ILE A 132 7.57 9.74 7.46
N CYS A 133 8.04 8.53 7.13
CA CYS A 133 8.70 7.63 8.08
C CYS A 133 10.17 8.01 8.31
N ARG A 134 10.78 8.68 7.36
CA ARG A 134 12.13 9.23 7.41
C ARG A 134 12.19 10.48 6.54
N GLU A 135 12.71 11.56 7.11
CA GLU A 135 13.03 12.77 6.34
C GLU A 135 14.26 12.57 5.46
N GLY A 136 14.25 13.16 4.27
CA GLY A 136 15.35 13.12 3.33
C GLY A 136 15.32 14.29 2.35
N ARG A 137 16.38 14.42 1.53
CA ARG A 137 16.54 15.52 0.59
C ARG A 137 17.03 15.13 -0.80
N HIS A 138 17.42 13.86 -1.01
CA HIS A 138 18.07 13.45 -2.25
C HIS A 138 17.18 12.58 -3.14
N VAL A 139 16.29 11.80 -2.56
CA VAL A 139 15.35 10.92 -3.27
C VAL A 139 14.15 10.57 -2.39
N THR A 140 12.97 10.55 -2.98
CA THR A 140 11.73 10.06 -2.35
C THR A 140 11.57 8.58 -2.65
N LEU A 141 11.46 7.77 -1.61
CA LEU A 141 11.08 6.36 -1.66
C LEU A 141 9.65 6.23 -1.18
N VAL A 142 8.75 5.80 -2.06
CA VAL A 142 7.33 5.58 -1.71
C VAL A 142 7.05 4.10 -1.60
N ALA A 143 6.50 3.68 -0.49
CA ALA A 143 6.24 2.28 -0.20
C ALA A 143 4.93 2.08 0.58
N ILE A 144 4.53 0.83 0.75
CA ILE A 144 3.47 0.38 1.66
C ILE A 144 3.91 -0.86 2.40
N GLN A 145 3.28 -1.12 3.54
CA GLN A 145 3.40 -2.38 4.27
C GLN A 145 4.88 -2.78 4.53
N ARG A 146 5.26 -4.03 4.24
CA ARG A 146 6.62 -4.55 4.44
C ARG A 146 7.68 -3.77 3.66
N MET A 147 7.34 -3.24 2.49
CA MET A 147 8.30 -2.50 1.68
C MET A 147 8.74 -1.19 2.33
N VAL A 148 7.96 -0.63 3.25
CA VAL A 148 8.38 0.52 4.08
C VAL A 148 9.59 0.14 4.93
N GLN A 149 9.59 -1.03 5.56
CA GLN A 149 10.73 -1.51 6.35
C GLN A 149 11.98 -1.74 5.49
N MET A 150 11.80 -2.27 4.26
CA MET A 150 12.91 -2.45 3.32
C MET A 150 13.47 -1.11 2.84
N ALA A 151 12.59 -0.14 2.56
CA ALA A 151 12.98 1.22 2.19
C ALA A 151 13.74 1.95 3.32
N LEU A 152 13.29 1.80 4.57
CA LEU A 152 13.98 2.36 5.73
C LEU A 152 15.37 1.75 5.92
N LYS A 153 15.52 0.43 5.82
CA LYS A 153 16.83 -0.24 5.89
C LYS A 153 17.77 0.23 4.77
N ALA A 154 17.26 0.33 3.54
CA ALA A 154 18.04 0.85 2.41
C ALA A 154 18.46 2.31 2.65
N ALA A 155 17.56 3.15 3.18
CA ALA A 155 17.83 4.54 3.50
C ALA A 155 18.90 4.69 4.59
N ASP A 156 18.91 3.83 5.61
CA ASP A 156 19.94 3.84 6.66
C ASP A 156 21.32 3.45 6.13
N LEU A 157 21.38 2.48 5.22
CA LEU A 157 22.63 2.10 4.56
C LEU A 157 23.13 3.20 3.61
N LEU A 158 22.24 3.81 2.84
CA LEU A 158 22.57 4.90 1.92
C LEU A 158 23.00 6.18 2.65
N ALA A 159 22.49 6.43 3.85
CA ALA A 159 22.94 7.55 4.68
C ALA A 159 24.43 7.45 5.04
N GLN A 160 24.96 6.24 5.23
CA GLN A 160 26.38 6.01 5.43
C GLN A 160 27.22 6.37 4.19
N GLU A 161 26.58 6.39 3.03
CA GLU A 161 27.18 6.83 1.76
C GLU A 161 26.93 8.34 1.50
N GLY A 162 26.27 9.06 2.43
CA GLY A 162 25.94 10.49 2.29
C GLY A 162 24.67 10.75 1.46
N ILE A 163 23.82 9.73 1.21
CA ILE A 163 22.56 9.85 0.46
C ILE A 163 21.38 9.79 1.44
N GLU A 164 20.69 10.93 1.61
CA GLU A 164 19.55 11.07 2.50
C GLU A 164 18.23 10.80 1.73
N CYS A 165 17.67 9.62 1.92
CA CYS A 165 16.39 9.23 1.34
C CYS A 165 15.23 9.67 2.25
N GLU A 166 14.21 10.27 1.65
CA GLU A 166 12.90 10.43 2.28
C GLU A 166 12.06 9.19 2.05
N VAL A 167 11.49 8.63 3.11
CA VAL A 167 10.67 7.42 3.03
C VAL A 167 9.24 7.74 3.40
N ILE A 168 8.32 7.48 2.48
CA ILE A 168 6.88 7.70 2.65
C ILE A 168 6.16 6.37 2.68
N ASP A 169 5.40 6.12 3.75
CA ASP A 169 4.37 5.10 3.82
C ASP A 169 3.04 5.70 3.38
N LEU A 170 2.47 5.21 2.30
CA LEU A 170 1.17 5.68 1.81
C LEU A 170 0.01 5.34 2.73
N ARG A 171 0.10 4.26 3.51
CA ARG A 171 -0.95 3.77 4.43
C ARG A 171 -2.27 3.44 3.75
N THR A 172 -2.68 4.26 2.77
CA THR A 172 -3.91 4.09 2.00
C THR A 172 -3.65 4.32 0.52
N LEU A 173 -4.31 3.53 -0.31
CA LEU A 173 -4.18 3.56 -1.76
C LEU A 173 -5.42 4.15 -2.46
N ALA A 174 -6.55 4.12 -1.76
CA ALA A 174 -7.78 4.79 -2.17
C ALA A 174 -8.55 5.27 -0.92
N PRO A 175 -8.60 6.58 -0.63
CA PRO A 175 -7.93 7.66 -1.34
C PRO A 175 -6.41 7.67 -1.12
N LEU A 176 -5.67 8.19 -2.12
CA LEU A 176 -4.23 8.39 -2.06
C LEU A 176 -3.89 9.79 -1.55
N ASP A 177 -2.83 9.94 -0.74
CA ASP A 177 -2.28 11.26 -0.37
C ASP A 177 -1.32 11.76 -1.47
N VAL A 178 -1.89 12.19 -2.58
CA VAL A 178 -1.14 12.71 -3.74
C VAL A 178 -0.27 13.90 -3.34
N ALA A 179 -0.81 14.81 -2.52
CA ALA A 179 -0.12 16.04 -2.12
C ALA A 179 1.16 15.76 -1.32
N ALA A 180 1.14 14.77 -0.41
CA ALA A 180 2.33 14.42 0.36
C ALA A 180 3.45 13.90 -0.54
N VAL A 181 3.11 13.06 -1.54
CA VAL A 181 4.11 12.54 -2.49
C VAL A 181 4.64 13.64 -3.39
N GLN A 182 3.78 14.51 -3.92
CA GLN A 182 4.19 15.65 -4.76
C GLN A 182 5.14 16.61 -4.01
N GLN A 183 4.79 16.98 -2.77
CA GLN A 183 5.64 17.84 -1.93
C GLN A 183 7.01 17.22 -1.69
N SER A 184 7.08 15.92 -1.40
CA SER A 184 8.33 15.21 -1.24
C SER A 184 9.15 15.17 -2.54
N VAL A 185 8.51 14.84 -3.66
CA VAL A 185 9.19 14.81 -4.97
C VAL A 185 9.73 16.18 -5.34
N CYS A 186 8.98 17.27 -5.10
CA CYS A 186 9.50 18.62 -5.37
C CYS A 186 10.64 19.04 -4.44
N LYS A 187 10.73 18.45 -3.25
CA LYS A 187 11.87 18.65 -2.34
C LYS A 187 13.11 17.85 -2.77
N THR A 188 12.95 16.61 -3.16
CA THR A 188 14.04 15.65 -3.41
C THR A 188 14.43 15.53 -4.88
N THR A 189 13.59 15.99 -5.79
CA THR A 189 13.72 15.96 -7.27
C THR A 189 13.84 14.57 -7.89
N ARG A 190 13.65 13.50 -7.10
CA ARG A 190 13.78 12.10 -7.54
C ARG A 190 12.75 11.22 -6.86
N LEU A 191 12.22 10.26 -7.61
CA LEU A 191 11.18 9.34 -7.12
C LEU A 191 11.50 7.89 -7.45
N ILE A 192 11.34 7.04 -6.45
CA ILE A 192 11.31 5.58 -6.60
C ILE A 192 10.09 5.05 -5.87
N THR A 193 9.26 4.23 -6.55
CA THR A 193 8.25 3.40 -5.87
C THR A 193 8.84 2.03 -5.55
N VAL A 194 8.53 1.52 -4.35
CA VAL A 194 9.02 0.22 -3.86
C VAL A 194 7.83 -0.69 -3.60
N GLU A 195 7.66 -1.68 -4.46
CA GLU A 195 6.43 -2.48 -4.54
C GLU A 195 6.73 -3.98 -4.44
N GLU A 196 6.01 -4.71 -3.60
CA GLU A 196 6.02 -6.17 -3.63
C GLU A 196 5.11 -6.73 -4.74
N ALA A 197 4.29 -5.88 -5.35
CA ALA A 197 3.47 -6.22 -6.50
C ALA A 197 4.31 -6.36 -7.79
N PRO A 198 3.84 -7.13 -8.80
CA PRO A 198 4.42 -7.12 -10.13
C PRO A 198 4.41 -5.73 -10.76
N ALA A 199 5.34 -5.46 -11.69
CA ALA A 199 5.36 -4.18 -12.40
C ALA A 199 4.06 -3.92 -13.17
N ALA A 200 3.52 -4.94 -13.83
CA ALA A 200 2.23 -4.88 -14.51
C ALA A 200 1.08 -4.87 -13.50
N GLY A 201 0.30 -3.80 -13.49
CA GLY A 201 -0.86 -3.65 -12.59
C GLY A 201 -0.52 -3.33 -11.13
N GLY A 202 0.74 -3.10 -10.80
CA GLY A 202 1.16 -2.65 -9.48
C GLY A 202 0.71 -1.22 -9.18
N TRP A 203 0.53 -0.92 -7.90
CA TRP A 203 0.01 0.36 -7.43
C TRP A 203 0.92 1.57 -7.74
N GLY A 204 2.23 1.36 -7.85
CA GLY A 204 3.18 2.45 -8.12
C GLY A 204 2.96 3.12 -9.46
N GLY A 205 2.52 2.38 -10.49
CA GLY A 205 2.13 2.98 -11.76
C GLY A 205 0.96 3.96 -11.62
N VAL A 206 -0.01 3.66 -10.77
CA VAL A 206 -1.15 4.54 -10.47
C VAL A 206 -0.67 5.78 -9.71
N VAL A 207 0.18 5.60 -8.69
CA VAL A 207 0.77 6.72 -7.94
C VAL A 207 1.52 7.66 -8.87
N ILE A 208 2.42 7.13 -9.71
CA ILE A 208 3.19 7.91 -10.67
C ILE A 208 2.25 8.68 -11.59
N SER A 209 1.23 8.03 -12.15
CA SER A 209 0.26 8.70 -13.02
C SER A 209 -0.45 9.87 -12.35
N GLN A 210 -0.85 9.73 -11.08
CA GLN A 210 -1.60 10.78 -10.37
C GLN A 210 -0.74 11.98 -9.93
N ILE A 211 0.57 11.77 -9.71
CA ILE A 211 1.43 12.87 -9.28
C ILE A 211 2.06 13.63 -10.45
N MET A 212 2.13 13.00 -11.64
CA MET A 212 2.89 13.54 -12.77
C MET A 212 2.36 14.86 -13.32
N ASP A 213 1.07 15.12 -13.22
CA ASP A 213 0.47 16.38 -13.72
C ASP A 213 1.13 17.63 -13.09
N GLU A 214 1.56 17.54 -11.83
CA GLU A 214 2.20 18.65 -11.12
C GLU A 214 3.69 18.40 -10.84
N ALA A 215 4.06 17.18 -10.50
CA ALA A 215 5.42 16.85 -10.05
C ALA A 215 6.44 16.65 -11.19
N ILE A 216 5.99 16.53 -12.45
CA ILE A 216 6.90 16.31 -13.57
C ILE A 216 7.98 17.41 -13.69
N TRP A 217 7.60 18.64 -13.40
CA TRP A 217 8.52 19.80 -13.47
C TRP A 217 9.50 19.87 -12.28
N CYS A 218 9.28 19.04 -11.26
CA CYS A 218 10.18 18.94 -10.11
C CYS A 218 11.28 17.88 -10.30
N LEU A 219 11.17 17.01 -11.31
CA LEU A 219 12.05 15.85 -11.46
C LEU A 219 13.34 16.20 -12.23
N ASP A 220 14.48 15.80 -11.66
CA ASP A 220 15.82 15.88 -12.27
C ASP A 220 16.26 14.53 -12.88
N ALA A 221 15.49 13.47 -12.69
CA ALA A 221 15.81 12.12 -13.15
C ALA A 221 14.55 11.33 -13.52
N PRO A 222 14.69 10.26 -14.32
CA PRO A 222 13.57 9.35 -14.56
C PRO A 222 13.03 8.75 -13.24
N VAL A 223 11.70 8.57 -13.18
CA VAL A 223 11.09 7.84 -12.08
C VAL A 223 11.42 6.35 -12.23
N LEU A 224 11.88 5.73 -11.16
CA LEU A 224 12.17 4.30 -11.11
C LEU A 224 11.13 3.56 -10.27
N ARG A 225 10.93 2.30 -10.60
CA ARG A 225 10.09 1.37 -9.85
C ARG A 225 10.92 0.15 -9.47
N VAL A 226 10.99 -0.14 -8.18
CA VAL A 226 11.52 -1.41 -7.66
C VAL A 226 10.32 -2.30 -7.38
N THR A 227 10.15 -3.32 -8.18
CA THR A 227 8.96 -4.20 -8.16
C THR A 227 9.39 -5.65 -7.99
N MET A 228 8.44 -6.50 -7.62
CA MET A 228 8.64 -7.93 -7.68
C MET A 228 9.07 -8.36 -9.09
N GLY A 229 9.98 -9.32 -9.19
CA GLY A 229 10.37 -9.93 -10.45
C GLY A 229 9.18 -10.54 -11.19
N GLU A 230 9.32 -10.74 -12.51
CA GLU A 230 8.29 -11.41 -13.31
C GLU A 230 8.19 -12.88 -12.91
N GLY A 231 6.98 -13.35 -12.63
CA GLY A 231 6.71 -14.74 -12.32
C GLY A 231 5.65 -14.95 -11.25
N ILE A 232 5.37 -16.22 -11.04
CA ILE A 232 4.50 -16.71 -9.98
C ILE A 232 5.35 -16.91 -8.72
N VAL A 233 4.87 -16.47 -7.55
CA VAL A 233 5.61 -16.63 -6.30
C VAL A 233 5.83 -18.11 -5.99
N PRO A 234 7.09 -18.56 -5.89
CA PRO A 234 7.41 -19.95 -5.64
C PRO A 234 7.25 -20.33 -4.17
N PHE A 235 7.05 -21.61 -3.90
CA PHE A 235 6.99 -22.14 -2.53
C PHE A 235 8.38 -22.22 -1.87
N SER A 236 9.44 -22.39 -2.65
CA SER A 236 10.81 -22.51 -2.15
C SER A 236 11.30 -21.18 -1.55
N PRO A 237 11.72 -21.15 -0.26
CA PRO A 237 12.14 -19.90 0.40
C PRO A 237 13.27 -19.16 -0.33
N PRO A 238 14.33 -19.80 -0.86
CA PRO A 238 15.37 -19.10 -1.61
C PRO A 238 14.85 -18.46 -2.90
N LEU A 239 13.95 -19.15 -3.62
CA LEU A 239 13.38 -18.64 -4.86
C LEU A 239 12.38 -17.52 -4.59
N GLU A 240 11.58 -17.64 -3.55
CA GLU A 240 10.67 -16.55 -3.11
C GLU A 240 11.47 -15.29 -2.75
N ARG A 241 12.56 -15.43 -1.96
CA ARG A 241 13.42 -14.27 -1.62
C ARG A 241 14.08 -13.63 -2.83
N ALA A 242 14.44 -14.41 -3.84
CA ALA A 242 15.04 -13.88 -5.07
C ALA A 242 14.04 -13.09 -5.93
N LEU A 243 12.73 -13.31 -5.73
CA LEU A 243 11.67 -12.66 -6.49
C LEU A 243 11.22 -11.33 -5.86
N ILE A 244 11.20 -11.28 -4.52
CA ILE A 244 10.70 -10.13 -3.75
C ILE A 244 11.80 -9.07 -3.65
N PRO A 245 11.48 -7.77 -3.80
CA PRO A 245 12.45 -6.69 -3.60
C PRO A 245 13.07 -6.70 -2.20
N ASP A 246 14.36 -6.44 -2.15
CA ASP A 246 15.14 -6.27 -0.93
C ASP A 246 15.83 -4.90 -0.87
N GLU A 247 16.51 -4.61 0.23
CA GLU A 247 17.23 -3.36 0.43
C GLU A 247 18.35 -3.15 -0.60
N GLN A 248 18.98 -4.21 -1.12
CA GLN A 248 20.06 -4.09 -2.10
C GLN A 248 19.54 -3.62 -3.46
N GLN A 249 18.39 -4.12 -3.88
CA GLN A 249 17.73 -3.68 -5.11
C GLN A 249 17.27 -2.23 -5.01
N ILE A 250 16.77 -1.80 -3.84
CA ILE A 250 16.40 -0.40 -3.59
C ILE A 250 17.65 0.49 -3.67
N MET A 251 18.74 0.10 -2.99
CA MET A 251 20.01 0.84 -3.03
C MET A 251 20.57 0.93 -4.45
N ALA A 252 20.51 -0.15 -5.23
CA ALA A 252 20.94 -0.15 -6.62
C ALA A 252 20.13 0.85 -7.46
N ALA A 253 18.80 0.90 -7.30
CA ALA A 253 17.94 1.85 -7.97
C ALA A 253 18.28 3.31 -7.58
N VAL A 254 18.53 3.57 -6.29
CA VAL A 254 18.94 4.91 -5.83
C VAL A 254 20.27 5.33 -6.44
N ARG A 255 21.26 4.43 -6.48
CA ARG A 255 22.57 4.73 -7.09
C ARG A 255 22.46 4.98 -8.60
N GLN A 256 21.53 4.30 -9.29
CA GLN A 256 21.26 4.51 -10.71
C GLN A 256 20.80 5.95 -11.03
N LEU A 257 20.19 6.65 -10.06
CA LEU A 257 19.77 8.05 -10.25
C LEU A 257 20.92 9.07 -10.28
N GLY A 258 22.16 8.63 -10.10
CA GLY A 258 23.34 9.49 -10.23
C GLY A 258 23.37 10.67 -9.26
N ILE A 259 22.97 10.44 -8.02
CA ILE A 259 22.94 11.48 -6.97
C ILE A 259 24.37 11.98 -6.74
N LYS A 260 24.64 13.24 -7.07
CA LYS A 260 25.93 13.90 -6.78
C LYS A 260 26.00 14.18 -5.28
N ARG A 261 27.11 13.76 -4.69
CA ARG A 261 27.44 13.97 -3.28
C ARG A 261 27.90 15.40 -3.02
#